data_3fb6aa78ee59adb1685bad2ed6692d4c
#
_entry.id   3fb6aa78ee59adb1685bad2ed6692d4c
#
_cell.length_a   1.000
_cell.length_b   1.000
_cell.length_c   1.000
_cell.angle_alpha   90.00
_cell.angle_beta   90.00
_cell.angle_gamma   90.00
#
_symmetry.space_group_name_H-M   'P 1'
#
loop_
_entity.id
_entity.type
_entity.pdbx_description
1 polymer ?
#
loop_
_entity_poly.entity_id
_entity_poly.type
_entity_poly.pdbx_seq_one_letter_code
_entity_poly.pdbx_strand_id
1 'polypeptide(L)'
;MKGYIHPAYAESLADFGTSRQLPRCGGWILVRQIPGTPHIDGMGCYPRFFCQDWSQLEADLEEIGDELVTLALVTDPFGAYQPAYLRQCFDVVLPFKEHFIVDLRRPLNEIVSKNNRKKVRKAFKKVQVEKCEDPSQFLDEWTALYATLIERHNIQAMRAFSRGEIRIYSIVSDCERRHRNARAE
;
A
#
# COMPACT_ATOMS: atom_id res chain seq x y z
N MET A 1 -6.55 13.18 0.22
CA MET A 1 -5.57 12.11 0.47
C MET A 1 -6.01 10.87 -0.29
N LYS A 2 -5.10 10.09 -0.85
CA LYS A 2 -5.43 8.97 -1.74
C LYS A 2 -4.66 7.72 -1.38
N GLY A 3 -5.29 6.55 -1.53
CA GLY A 3 -4.65 5.25 -1.38
C GLY A 3 -4.02 5.01 0.00
N TYR A 4 -2.79 4.57 0.03
CA TYR A 4 -2.05 4.17 1.23
C TYR A 4 -1.73 5.31 2.21
N ILE A 5 -1.91 6.57 1.83
CA ILE A 5 -1.73 7.75 2.71
C ILE A 5 -3.04 8.07 3.47
N HIS A 6 -4.14 7.39 3.16
CA HIS A 6 -5.43 7.67 3.78
C HIS A 6 -5.44 7.15 5.23
N PRO A 7 -5.90 7.95 6.22
CA PRO A 7 -5.95 7.53 7.63
C PRO A 7 -6.66 6.20 7.84
N ALA A 8 -7.81 6.01 7.21
CA ALA A 8 -8.57 4.78 7.30
C ALA A 8 -7.78 3.54 6.83
N TYR A 9 -6.79 3.71 5.92
CA TYR A 9 -5.91 2.61 5.55
C TYR A 9 -4.96 2.26 6.70
N ALA A 10 -4.34 3.24 7.34
CA ALA A 10 -3.48 3.00 8.49
C ALA A 10 -4.27 2.38 9.67
N GLU A 11 -5.49 2.86 9.92
CA GLU A 11 -6.39 2.32 10.94
C GLU A 11 -6.81 0.86 10.66
N SER A 12 -6.93 0.46 9.37
CA SER A 12 -7.27 -0.93 9.01
C SER A 12 -6.19 -1.94 9.37
N LEU A 13 -4.98 -1.47 9.63
CA LEU A 13 -3.84 -2.28 10.05
C LEU A 13 -3.73 -2.41 11.59
N ALA A 14 -4.76 -2.04 12.34
CA ALA A 14 -4.78 -2.05 13.81
C ALA A 14 -4.48 -3.42 14.44
N ASP A 15 -4.73 -4.51 13.71
CA ASP A 15 -4.37 -5.87 14.15
C ASP A 15 -2.84 -6.08 14.26
N PHE A 16 -2.04 -5.21 13.62
CA PHE A 16 -0.58 -5.32 13.56
C PHE A 16 0.14 -4.27 14.40
N GLY A 17 -0.56 -3.27 14.90
CA GLY A 17 0.00 -2.20 15.70
C GLY A 17 -0.89 -0.96 15.74
N THR A 18 -0.54 0.00 16.58
CA THR A 18 -1.23 1.29 16.65
C THR A 18 -0.74 2.20 15.53
N SER A 19 -1.66 2.73 14.72
CA SER A 19 -1.31 3.67 13.68
C SER A 19 -0.90 5.02 14.27
N ARG A 20 0.23 5.57 13.81
CA ARG A 20 0.75 6.88 14.18
C ARG A 20 1.03 7.69 12.92
N GLN A 21 0.48 8.88 12.87
CA GLN A 21 0.78 9.82 11.79
C GLN A 21 2.13 10.49 12.02
N LEU A 22 2.86 10.69 10.93
CA LEU A 22 4.02 11.57 10.83
C LEU A 22 3.51 12.91 10.27
N PRO A 23 3.34 13.94 11.12
CA PRO A 23 2.49 15.09 10.76
C PRO A 23 3.10 16.00 9.69
N ARG A 24 4.44 16.08 9.61
CA ARG A 24 5.14 16.95 8.67
C ARG A 24 5.20 16.33 7.27
N CYS A 25 5.62 15.07 7.17
CA CYS A 25 5.70 14.37 5.89
C CYS A 25 4.33 13.82 5.44
N GLY A 26 3.34 13.74 6.34
CA GLY A 26 2.00 13.22 6.07
C GLY A 26 1.95 11.71 5.83
N GLY A 27 2.97 10.98 6.29
CA GLY A 27 3.04 9.53 6.26
C GLY A 27 2.37 8.87 7.47
N TRP A 28 2.30 7.54 7.45
CA TRP A 28 1.78 6.74 8.57
C TRP A 28 2.70 5.56 8.86
N ILE A 29 2.91 5.31 10.15
CA ILE A 29 3.65 4.15 10.66
C ILE A 29 2.75 3.36 11.60
N LEU A 30 3.10 2.11 11.84
CA LEU A 30 2.52 1.25 12.87
C LEU A 30 3.52 1.12 14.00
N VAL A 31 3.06 1.37 15.21
CA VAL A 31 3.85 1.28 16.43
C VAL A 31 3.34 0.11 17.25
N ARG A 32 4.22 -0.74 17.76
CA ARG A 32 3.85 -1.90 18.55
C ARG A 32 4.84 -2.18 19.65
N GLN A 33 4.35 -2.81 20.71
CA GLN A 33 5.19 -3.33 21.78
C GLN A 33 6.04 -4.50 21.29
N ILE A 34 7.34 -4.51 21.60
CA ILE A 34 8.20 -5.67 21.37
C ILE A 34 7.86 -6.72 22.44
N PRO A 35 7.44 -7.94 22.05
CA PRO A 35 7.00 -8.96 23.02
C PRO A 35 8.06 -9.25 24.08
N GLY A 36 7.63 -9.25 25.36
CA GLY A 36 8.49 -9.55 26.50
C GLY A 36 9.44 -8.42 26.92
N THR A 37 9.29 -7.21 26.38
CA THR A 37 10.08 -6.05 26.74
C THR A 37 9.22 -4.81 27.01
N PRO A 38 9.73 -3.79 27.72
CA PRO A 38 9.03 -2.49 27.84
C PRO A 38 9.17 -1.61 26.60
N HIS A 39 9.91 -2.04 25.59
CA HIS A 39 10.24 -1.26 24.43
C HIS A 39 9.20 -1.38 23.31
N ILE A 40 9.16 -0.36 22.45
CA ILE A 40 8.30 -0.30 21.27
C ILE A 40 9.13 -0.19 20.01
N ASP A 41 8.65 -0.81 18.92
CA ASP A 41 9.20 -0.66 17.59
C ASP A 41 8.18 0.00 16.63
N GLY A 42 8.67 0.48 15.52
CA GLY A 42 7.87 1.06 14.46
C GLY A 42 8.12 0.38 13.11
N MET A 43 7.09 0.37 12.29
CA MET A 43 7.19 -0.09 10.90
C MET A 43 6.30 0.75 9.99
N GLY A 44 6.68 0.86 8.72
CA GLY A 44 5.81 1.45 7.71
C GLY A 44 4.55 0.62 7.50
N CYS A 45 3.46 1.29 7.13
CA CYS A 45 2.25 0.59 6.72
C CYS A 45 2.55 -0.34 5.53
N TYR A 46 2.05 -1.57 5.60
CA TYR A 46 2.17 -2.54 4.52
C TYR A 46 1.38 -2.07 3.28
N PRO A 47 1.80 -2.29 2.04
CA PRO A 47 3.03 -2.99 1.63
C PRO A 47 4.24 -2.06 1.52
N ARG A 48 4.06 -0.75 1.62
CA ARG A 48 5.10 0.28 1.49
C ARG A 48 4.71 1.52 2.27
N PHE A 49 5.71 2.23 2.71
CA PHE A 49 5.56 3.54 3.30
C PHE A 49 5.39 4.60 2.21
N PHE A 50 4.32 5.38 2.33
CA PHE A 50 3.98 6.51 1.48
C PHE A 50 3.86 7.75 2.35
N CYS A 51 4.33 8.89 1.85
CA CYS A 51 4.12 10.18 2.46
C CYS A 51 3.88 11.26 1.41
N GLN A 52 3.40 12.41 1.84
CA GLN A 52 3.08 13.52 0.93
C GLN A 52 4.32 14.35 0.61
N ASP A 53 5.15 14.58 1.61
CA ASP A 53 6.38 15.36 1.49
C ASP A 53 7.57 14.61 2.09
N TRP A 54 8.37 13.98 1.23
CA TRP A 54 9.55 13.23 1.63
C TRP A 54 10.63 14.11 2.26
N SER A 55 10.69 15.40 1.92
CA SER A 55 11.68 16.32 2.49
C SER A 55 11.48 16.62 3.97
N GLN A 56 10.29 16.32 4.49
CA GLN A 56 9.92 16.50 5.89
C GLN A 56 10.07 15.24 6.75
N LEU A 57 10.49 14.11 6.14
CA LEU A 57 10.59 12.84 6.85
C LEU A 57 11.62 12.90 7.98
N GLU A 58 12.79 13.48 7.75
CA GLU A 58 13.85 13.64 8.75
C GLU A 58 13.35 14.35 10.00
N ALA A 59 12.64 15.46 9.82
CA ALA A 59 12.10 16.24 10.94
C ALA A 59 11.03 15.48 11.75
N ASP A 60 10.22 14.63 11.11
CA ASP A 60 9.30 13.75 11.84
C ASP A 60 10.05 12.64 12.59
N LEU A 61 11.14 12.11 12.04
CA LEU A 61 11.97 11.09 12.71
C LEU A 61 12.73 11.66 13.90
N GLU A 62 13.26 12.88 13.79
CA GLU A 62 13.88 13.61 14.90
C GLU A 62 12.89 13.83 16.04
N GLU A 63 11.63 14.15 15.75
CA GLU A 63 10.59 14.35 16.77
C GLU A 63 10.22 13.02 17.48
N ILE A 64 10.31 11.88 16.80
CA ILE A 64 10.16 10.56 17.42
C ILE A 64 11.34 10.27 18.38
N GLY A 65 12.54 10.67 18.00
CA GLY A 65 13.76 10.47 18.81
C GLY A 65 13.93 9.03 19.27
N ASP A 66 14.26 8.86 20.55
CA ASP A 66 14.50 7.56 21.17
C ASP A 66 13.23 6.81 21.62
N GLU A 67 12.04 7.28 21.24
CA GLU A 67 10.79 6.65 21.62
C GLU A 67 10.65 5.24 21.01
N LEU A 68 11.13 5.05 19.77
CA LEU A 68 11.16 3.77 19.09
C LEU A 68 12.57 3.17 19.11
N VAL A 69 12.69 1.91 19.51
CA VAL A 69 13.97 1.18 19.44
C VAL A 69 14.43 1.00 17.99
N THR A 70 13.48 0.74 17.09
CA THR A 70 13.74 0.63 15.66
C THR A 70 12.57 1.18 14.86
N LEU A 71 12.85 1.65 13.64
CA LEU A 71 11.84 1.94 12.64
C LEU A 71 12.26 1.35 11.28
N ALA A 72 11.45 0.44 10.75
CA ALA A 72 11.68 -0.19 9.45
C ALA A 72 10.67 0.27 8.41
N LEU A 73 11.14 0.85 7.31
CA LEU A 73 10.29 1.32 6.21
C LEU A 73 10.64 0.62 4.90
N VAL A 74 9.64 0.29 4.11
CA VAL A 74 9.80 -0.03 2.68
C VAL A 74 9.26 1.15 1.89
N THR A 75 10.12 1.92 1.26
CA THR A 75 9.75 3.17 0.61
C THR A 75 8.93 2.99 -0.67
N ASP A 76 8.10 3.97 -1.00
CA ASP A 76 7.42 4.06 -2.30
C ASP A 76 8.45 4.21 -3.42
N PRO A 77 8.45 3.32 -4.44
CA PRO A 77 9.39 3.41 -5.57
C PRO A 77 9.18 4.66 -6.45
N PHE A 78 8.06 5.36 -6.29
CA PHE A 78 7.75 6.61 -6.99
C PHE A 78 7.85 7.83 -6.07
N GLY A 79 8.35 7.67 -4.85
CA GLY A 79 8.56 8.76 -3.91
C GLY A 79 9.57 9.79 -4.43
N ALA A 80 9.31 11.06 -4.19
CA ALA A 80 10.18 12.17 -4.60
C ALA A 80 11.37 12.34 -3.63
N TYR A 81 12.21 11.33 -3.51
CA TYR A 81 13.41 11.34 -2.66
C TYR A 81 14.65 10.86 -3.41
N GLN A 82 15.81 11.21 -2.89
CA GLN A 82 17.09 10.70 -3.36
C GLN A 82 17.65 9.68 -2.35
N PRO A 83 18.35 8.62 -2.80
CA PRO A 83 18.95 7.64 -1.89
C PRO A 83 19.93 8.24 -0.88
N ALA A 84 20.60 9.36 -1.23
CA ALA A 84 21.48 10.09 -0.32
C ALA A 84 20.71 10.69 0.86
N TYR A 85 19.50 11.23 0.62
CA TYR A 85 18.64 11.77 1.66
C TYR A 85 18.17 10.67 2.62
N LEU A 86 17.79 9.50 2.12
CA LEU A 86 17.41 8.39 2.99
C LEU A 86 18.56 7.94 3.92
N ARG A 87 19.81 8.04 3.45
CA ARG A 87 20.98 7.75 4.30
C ARG A 87 21.27 8.80 5.37
N GLN A 88 20.66 9.97 5.28
CA GLN A 88 20.66 10.96 6.36
C GLN A 88 19.57 10.60 7.40
N CYS A 89 18.41 10.13 6.93
CA CYS A 89 17.29 9.79 7.79
C CYS A 89 17.44 8.44 8.53
N PHE A 90 18.23 7.48 8.01
CA PHE A 90 18.29 6.10 8.52
C PHE A 90 19.73 5.57 8.59
N ASP A 91 20.02 4.83 9.65
CA ASP A 91 21.32 4.18 9.87
C ASP A 91 21.61 3.13 8.78
N VAL A 92 20.57 2.46 8.28
CA VAL A 92 20.72 1.39 7.28
C VAL A 92 19.74 1.60 6.14
N VAL A 93 20.27 1.73 4.92
CA VAL A 93 19.45 1.83 3.68
C VAL A 93 19.93 0.77 2.70
N LEU A 94 19.05 -0.17 2.38
CA LEU A 94 19.32 -1.31 1.52
C LEU A 94 18.36 -1.33 0.31
N PRO A 95 18.83 -1.73 -0.88
CA PRO A 95 17.96 -2.10 -1.98
C PRO A 95 17.07 -3.28 -1.57
N PHE A 96 15.75 -3.16 -1.77
CA PHE A 96 14.80 -4.19 -1.34
C PHE A 96 14.20 -4.99 -2.50
N LYS A 97 13.62 -4.31 -3.47
CA LYS A 97 12.97 -4.94 -4.63
C LYS A 97 13.10 -4.06 -5.87
N GLU A 98 13.17 -4.72 -7.02
CA GLU A 98 12.98 -4.08 -8.32
C GLU A 98 11.53 -4.14 -8.75
N HIS A 99 11.04 -3.07 -9.38
CA HIS A 99 9.69 -2.97 -9.90
C HIS A 99 9.70 -2.81 -11.40
N PHE A 100 8.98 -3.70 -12.09
CA PHE A 100 8.71 -3.54 -13.51
C PHE A 100 7.60 -2.53 -13.73
N ILE A 101 7.88 -1.49 -14.51
CA ILE A 101 6.95 -0.42 -14.81
C ILE A 101 6.43 -0.58 -16.23
N VAL A 102 5.12 -0.41 -16.39
CA VAL A 102 4.48 -0.36 -17.70
C VAL A 102 4.00 1.08 -17.93
N ASP A 103 4.55 1.75 -18.93
CA ASP A 103 4.08 3.07 -19.35
C ASP A 103 2.78 2.93 -20.15
N LEU A 104 1.66 3.24 -19.50
CA LEU A 104 0.33 3.12 -20.08
C LEU A 104 0.03 4.15 -21.19
N ARG A 105 0.91 5.13 -21.43
CA ARG A 105 0.80 6.07 -22.56
C ARG A 105 1.24 5.44 -23.88
N ARG A 106 2.01 4.35 -23.80
CA ARG A 106 2.45 3.62 -24.98
C ARG A 106 1.32 2.76 -25.56
N PRO A 107 1.31 2.53 -26.87
CA PRO A 107 0.33 1.66 -27.53
C PRO A 107 0.34 0.23 -26.97
N LEU A 108 -0.84 -0.36 -26.81
CA LEU A 108 -1.02 -1.69 -26.22
C LEU A 108 -0.20 -2.79 -26.93
N ASN A 109 0.01 -2.67 -28.22
CA ASN A 109 0.80 -3.64 -28.98
C ASN A 109 2.31 -3.58 -28.70
N GLU A 110 2.80 -2.50 -28.11
CA GLU A 110 4.19 -2.35 -27.70
C GLU A 110 4.43 -2.85 -26.27
N ILE A 111 3.46 -2.62 -25.37
CA ILE A 111 3.58 -2.96 -23.95
C ILE A 111 3.08 -4.39 -23.61
N VAL A 112 2.22 -4.97 -24.47
CA VAL A 112 1.67 -6.33 -24.26
C VAL A 112 2.06 -7.24 -25.42
N SER A 113 2.73 -8.34 -25.11
CA SER A 113 3.16 -9.32 -26.10
C SER A 113 2.00 -9.87 -26.94
N LYS A 114 2.28 -10.25 -28.18
CA LYS A 114 1.30 -10.87 -29.10
C LYS A 114 0.61 -12.09 -28.46
N ASN A 115 1.37 -12.91 -27.72
CA ASN A 115 0.85 -14.09 -27.05
C ASN A 115 -0.15 -13.73 -25.94
N ASN A 116 0.17 -12.75 -25.11
CA ASN A 116 -0.74 -12.30 -24.05
C ASN A 116 -2.01 -11.67 -24.64
N ARG A 117 -1.91 -10.87 -25.71
CA ARG A 117 -3.09 -10.34 -26.43
C ARG A 117 -3.98 -11.47 -26.98
N LYS A 118 -3.37 -12.58 -27.47
CA LYS A 118 -4.13 -13.75 -27.92
C LYS A 118 -4.84 -14.44 -26.76
N LYS A 119 -4.17 -14.60 -25.59
CA LYS A 119 -4.76 -15.17 -24.37
C LYS A 119 -5.95 -14.34 -23.89
N VAL A 120 -5.80 -13.01 -23.83
CA VAL A 120 -6.88 -12.10 -23.44
C VAL A 120 -8.08 -12.23 -24.37
N ARG A 121 -7.87 -12.20 -25.71
CA ARG A 121 -8.98 -12.41 -26.68
C ARG A 121 -9.69 -13.75 -26.51
N LYS A 122 -8.95 -14.82 -26.14
CA LYS A 122 -9.54 -16.12 -25.84
C LYS A 122 -10.36 -16.09 -24.55
N ALA A 123 -9.87 -15.41 -23.53
CA ALA A 123 -10.57 -15.25 -22.25
C ALA A 123 -11.89 -14.48 -22.42
N PHE A 124 -11.90 -13.37 -23.14
CA PHE A 124 -13.13 -12.59 -23.41
C PHE A 124 -14.24 -13.35 -24.15
N LYS A 125 -13.93 -14.50 -24.76
CA LYS A 125 -14.97 -15.39 -25.31
C LYS A 125 -15.69 -16.22 -24.24
N LYS A 126 -15.16 -16.25 -23.01
CA LYS A 126 -15.65 -17.10 -21.91
C LYS A 126 -16.08 -16.32 -20.68
N VAL A 127 -15.63 -15.08 -20.54
CA VAL A 127 -15.90 -14.22 -19.41
C VAL A 127 -16.41 -12.87 -19.88
N GLN A 128 -17.35 -12.32 -19.13
CA GLN A 128 -17.78 -10.94 -19.25
C GLN A 128 -17.01 -10.10 -18.23
N VAL A 129 -16.56 -8.91 -18.64
CA VAL A 129 -15.84 -7.97 -17.76
C VAL A 129 -16.66 -6.71 -17.65
N GLU A 130 -17.04 -6.37 -16.45
CA GLU A 130 -17.82 -5.19 -16.14
C GLU A 130 -17.06 -4.30 -15.16
N LYS A 131 -17.30 -3.00 -15.26
CA LYS A 131 -16.83 -2.05 -14.27
C LYS A 131 -17.78 -2.04 -13.09
N CYS A 132 -17.28 -2.41 -11.91
CA CYS A 132 -18.08 -2.33 -10.70
C CYS A 132 -18.05 -0.89 -10.15
N GLU A 133 -19.21 -0.26 -10.01
CA GLU A 133 -19.34 1.09 -9.46
C GLU A 133 -19.29 1.09 -7.92
N ASP A 134 -19.81 0.05 -7.28
CA ASP A 134 -19.77 -0.15 -5.84
C ASP A 134 -19.13 -1.51 -5.50
N PRO A 135 -17.80 -1.57 -5.27
CA PRO A 135 -17.13 -2.82 -4.92
C PRO A 135 -17.57 -3.42 -3.59
N SER A 136 -18.19 -2.65 -2.69
CA SER A 136 -18.60 -3.11 -1.37
C SER A 136 -19.63 -4.23 -1.41
N GLN A 137 -20.44 -4.27 -2.48
CA GLN A 137 -21.44 -5.33 -2.68
C GLN A 137 -20.84 -6.74 -2.85
N PHE A 138 -19.55 -6.83 -3.24
CA PHE A 138 -18.83 -8.09 -3.42
C PHE A 138 -17.88 -8.42 -2.27
N LEU A 139 -17.92 -7.64 -1.18
CA LEU A 139 -16.95 -7.77 -0.09
C LEU A 139 -16.93 -9.18 0.52
N ASP A 140 -18.10 -9.77 0.74
CA ASP A 140 -18.22 -11.10 1.35
C ASP A 140 -17.74 -12.20 0.39
N GLU A 141 -18.11 -12.14 -0.87
CA GLU A 141 -17.64 -13.08 -1.90
C GLU A 141 -16.12 -12.97 -2.07
N TRP A 142 -15.59 -11.76 -2.14
CA TRP A 142 -14.16 -11.56 -2.27
C TRP A 142 -13.41 -12.05 -1.06
N THR A 143 -13.92 -11.82 0.15
CA THR A 143 -13.32 -12.31 1.40
C THR A 143 -13.28 -13.84 1.41
N ALA A 144 -14.33 -14.51 0.97
CA ALA A 144 -14.39 -15.98 0.88
C ALA A 144 -13.39 -16.52 -0.15
N LEU A 145 -13.32 -15.92 -1.35
CA LEU A 145 -12.34 -16.28 -2.37
C LEU A 145 -10.91 -16.06 -1.90
N TYR A 146 -10.66 -14.96 -1.19
CA TYR A 146 -9.35 -14.64 -0.67
C TYR A 146 -8.93 -15.60 0.44
N ALA A 147 -9.84 -16.04 1.31
CA ALA A 147 -9.58 -17.08 2.30
C ALA A 147 -9.08 -18.38 1.65
N THR A 148 -9.71 -18.80 0.54
CA THR A 148 -9.25 -19.95 -0.25
C THR A 148 -7.83 -19.75 -0.82
N LEU A 149 -7.50 -18.51 -1.22
CA LEU A 149 -6.15 -18.18 -1.69
C LEU A 149 -5.12 -18.24 -0.57
N ILE A 150 -5.46 -17.71 0.62
CA ILE A 150 -4.63 -17.76 1.82
C ILE A 150 -4.28 -19.21 2.17
N GLU A 151 -5.28 -20.08 2.25
CA GLU A 151 -5.10 -21.52 2.50
C GLU A 151 -4.19 -22.17 1.47
N ARG A 152 -4.53 -21.99 0.19
CA ARG A 152 -3.80 -22.62 -0.93
C ARG A 152 -2.33 -22.24 -0.99
N HIS A 153 -2.00 -21.00 -0.66
CA HIS A 153 -0.65 -20.45 -0.76
C HIS A 153 0.05 -20.29 0.59
N ASN A 154 -0.58 -20.73 1.69
CA ASN A 154 -0.07 -20.61 3.06
C ASN A 154 0.41 -19.19 3.37
N ILE A 155 -0.43 -18.20 3.04
CA ILE A 155 -0.12 -16.79 3.26
C ILE A 155 -0.31 -16.48 4.74
N GLN A 156 0.73 -15.97 5.43
CA GLN A 156 0.71 -15.76 6.87
C GLN A 156 0.92 -14.30 7.27
N ALA A 157 0.41 -13.95 8.44
CA ALA A 157 0.57 -12.65 9.10
C ALA A 157 0.20 -11.46 8.19
N MET A 158 0.98 -10.39 8.23
CA MET A 158 0.75 -9.15 7.47
C MET A 158 0.68 -9.32 5.93
N ARG A 159 1.01 -10.48 5.39
CA ARG A 159 0.85 -10.77 3.97
C ARG A 159 -0.58 -11.14 3.59
N ALA A 160 -1.39 -11.51 4.58
CA ALA A 160 -2.81 -11.81 4.41
C ALA A 160 -3.61 -10.56 4.76
N PHE A 161 -4.29 -9.97 3.78
CA PHE A 161 -5.19 -8.86 4.06
C PHE A 161 -6.35 -9.30 4.96
N SER A 162 -6.59 -8.55 6.01
CA SER A 162 -7.78 -8.73 6.84
C SER A 162 -9.04 -8.28 6.12
N ARG A 163 -10.21 -8.71 6.61
CA ARG A 163 -11.50 -8.22 6.08
C ARG A 163 -11.63 -6.69 6.20
N GLY A 164 -11.05 -6.11 7.25
CA GLY A 164 -11.00 -4.65 7.45
C GLY A 164 -10.23 -3.96 6.34
N GLU A 165 -9.05 -4.46 5.97
CA GLU A 165 -8.23 -3.93 4.89
C GLU A 165 -8.92 -4.06 3.54
N ILE A 166 -9.54 -5.20 3.24
CA ILE A 166 -10.31 -5.43 2.02
C ILE A 166 -11.45 -4.42 1.90
N ARG A 167 -12.19 -4.17 3.00
CA ARG A 167 -13.27 -3.18 3.04
C ARG A 167 -12.78 -1.77 2.76
N ILE A 168 -11.64 -1.37 3.32
CA ILE A 168 -11.10 -0.03 3.13
C ILE A 168 -10.54 0.16 1.73
N TYR A 169 -9.94 -0.86 1.13
CA TYR A 169 -9.57 -0.81 -0.28
C TYR A 169 -10.75 -0.47 -1.19
N SER A 170 -11.93 -1.00 -0.91
CA SER A 170 -13.15 -0.67 -1.66
C SER A 170 -13.56 0.79 -1.45
N ILE A 171 -13.51 1.30 -0.21
CA ILE A 171 -13.90 2.67 0.14
C ILE A 171 -12.90 3.70 -0.44
N VAL A 172 -11.60 3.46 -0.30
CA VAL A 172 -10.55 4.37 -0.78
C VAL A 172 -10.55 4.46 -2.30
N SER A 173 -10.74 3.35 -3.01
CA SER A 173 -10.85 3.35 -4.47
C SER A 173 -12.10 4.07 -4.98
N ASP A 174 -13.15 4.13 -4.19
CA ASP A 174 -14.38 4.87 -4.51
C ASP A 174 -14.22 6.38 -4.31
N CYS A 175 -13.53 6.80 -3.25
CA CYS A 175 -13.17 8.20 -3.01
C CYS A 175 -12.30 8.77 -4.14
N GLU A 176 -11.37 8.00 -4.70
CA GLU A 176 -10.54 8.41 -5.84
C GLU A 176 -11.34 8.60 -7.13
N ARG A 177 -12.41 7.83 -7.33
CA ARG A 177 -13.29 7.95 -8.49
C ARG A 177 -14.14 9.21 -8.44
N ARG A 178 -14.76 9.51 -7.30
CA ARG A 178 -15.59 10.71 -7.10
C ARG A 178 -14.80 11.99 -7.35
N HIS A 179 -13.54 12.05 -6.90
CA HIS A 179 -12.67 13.20 -7.16
C HIS A 179 -12.17 13.33 -8.59
N ARG A 180 -12.10 12.25 -9.37
CA ARG A 180 -11.76 12.32 -10.80
C ARG A 180 -12.93 12.84 -11.63
N ASN A 181 -14.15 12.42 -11.32
CA ASN A 181 -15.35 12.87 -12.02
C ASN A 181 -15.67 14.35 -11.72
N ALA A 182 -15.46 14.80 -10.47
CA ALA A 182 -15.65 16.22 -10.10
C ALA A 182 -14.61 17.20 -10.70
N ARG A 183 -13.52 16.69 -11.34
CA ARG A 183 -12.53 17.52 -12.06
C ARG A 183 -12.67 17.45 -13.57
N ALA A 184 -13.60 16.66 -14.08
CA ALA A 184 -13.88 16.50 -15.50
C ALA A 184 -15.15 17.26 -15.93
N GLU A 185 -15.87 17.86 -14.98
CA GLU A 185 -16.91 18.88 -15.15
C GLU A 185 -16.31 20.28 -14.94
#